data_3afd2d0832a590de07530cbe8aaa777c
#
_entry.id   3afd2d0832a590de07530cbe8aaa777c
#
_cell.length_a   1.000
_cell.length_b   1.000
_cell.length_c   1.000
_cell.angle_alpha   90.00
_cell.angle_beta   90.00
_cell.angle_gamma   90.00
#
_symmetry.space_group_name_H-M   'P 1'
#
loop_
_entity.id
_entity.type
_entity.pdbx_description
1 polymer ?
#
loop_
_entity_poly.entity_id
_entity_poly.type
_entity_poly.pdbx_seq_one_letter_code
_entity_poly.pdbx_strand_id
1 'polypeptide(L)'
;MNESKRKLMIAGMTVASVGLFFSMARPGLAQPSDTALIAKAKLIHARVLKLDTHNDIDTANFTPDCNYTMRLTTQVNLPKMIEGGMDVSFMIVYVGQGPLTPEGFGGAYRQAIAKFDAVHRLTEKIAPDQIGLALTPADVLALHKKNLRIAVIGIENGYPIGNDIKRVKEFYDRGGRYMSLAHNGNSQLADSNTGETEGYLYNNGLSPLGRDVIAEMNRLGMMVDLSHPSKGANMEAIRLSKAPVIASHSGVRALADVSRNMDDEQLLALKKNGGVIQVVGFASYVKTDSKERIEALAKLREEFGLAPQGGRGGRGGFGGGRGRGDEVTNRACPVESASGPPTQGGGRGAGRGRGNAGLDALSAERRAEYEKRLAEIDAKFPPAGRATVKDFVNHIDYAVKLIGIDHVGISSDFDGGGGVEGWNSAAEAFNVTQELVRRGYTEEQIGKLWSGNLLRVWGEVEEVSQKLRKERR
;
A
#
# COMPACT_ATOMS: atom_id res chain seq x y z
N MET A 1 -20.80 60.83 53.94
CA MET A 1 -20.61 62.31 54.02
C MET A 1 -19.76 62.62 52.79
N ASN A 2 -20.44 63.05 51.80
CA ASN A 2 -20.41 64.40 51.19
C ASN A 2 -19.11 64.65 50.46
N GLU A 3 -19.23 64.79 49.23
CA GLU A 3 -19.55 65.91 48.28
C GLU A 3 -18.27 66.18 47.49
N SER A 4 -18.19 66.53 46.27
CA SER A 4 -19.09 67.26 45.38
C SER A 4 -18.40 67.40 44.02
N LYS A 5 -19.14 67.33 43.00
CA LYS A 5 -19.07 67.89 41.64
C LYS A 5 -17.95 68.89 41.40
N ARG A 6 -17.20 68.71 40.27
CA ARG A 6 -16.90 69.80 39.32
C ARG A 6 -16.82 69.34 37.89
N LYS A 7 -17.73 69.79 37.07
CA LYS A 7 -17.71 69.73 35.61
C LYS A 7 -16.62 70.67 35.10
N LEU A 8 -15.85 70.25 34.11
CA LEU A 8 -15.16 71.17 33.20
C LEU A 8 -15.36 70.70 31.77
N MET A 9 -16.11 71.50 31.03
CA MET A 9 -16.22 71.41 29.56
C MET A 9 -14.89 71.90 28.96
N ILE A 10 -14.34 71.08 28.05
CA ILE A 10 -13.37 71.54 27.05
C ILE A 10 -13.86 71.00 25.69
N ALA A 11 -14.04 72.00 24.80
CA ALA A 11 -14.56 71.81 23.44
C ALA A 11 -13.61 71.00 22.57
N GLY A 12 -14.24 70.15 21.74
CA GLY A 12 -13.49 69.32 20.83
C GLY A 12 -12.96 70.02 19.61
N MET A 13 -11.85 69.55 19.13
CA MET A 13 -11.38 69.69 17.75
C MET A 13 -11.17 68.36 17.17
N THR A 14 -12.12 67.92 16.32
CA THR A 14 -12.03 66.70 15.51
C THR A 14 -11.09 66.97 14.36
N VAL A 15 -9.89 66.38 14.43
CA VAL A 15 -8.98 66.27 13.28
C VAL A 15 -9.30 64.94 12.58
N ALA A 16 -9.92 65.02 11.43
CA ALA A 16 -10.15 63.90 10.56
C ALA A 16 -8.84 63.53 9.85
N SER A 17 -8.17 62.50 10.36
CA SER A 17 -7.03 61.87 9.67
C SER A 17 -7.54 60.93 8.63
N VAL A 18 -7.50 61.28 7.35
CA VAL A 18 -7.73 60.41 6.22
C VAL A 18 -6.48 59.52 6.09
N GLY A 19 -6.52 58.33 6.66
CA GLY A 19 -5.53 57.29 6.45
C GLY A 19 -5.69 56.68 5.07
N LEU A 20 -4.83 57.06 4.12
CA LEU A 20 -4.67 56.30 2.88
C LEU A 20 -4.05 54.92 3.22
N PHE A 21 -4.89 53.88 3.31
CA PHE A 21 -4.40 52.51 3.27
C PHE A 21 -3.95 52.20 1.84
N PHE A 22 -2.65 52.32 1.56
CA PHE A 22 -2.04 51.68 0.42
C PHE A 22 -2.09 50.16 0.66
N SER A 23 -3.10 49.51 0.11
CA SER A 23 -3.12 48.05 -0.05
C SER A 23 -2.03 47.69 -1.06
N MET A 24 -0.83 47.35 -0.57
CA MET A 24 0.16 46.69 -1.40
C MET A 24 -0.41 45.29 -1.74
N ALA A 25 -1.07 45.19 -2.89
CA ALA A 25 -1.37 43.94 -3.51
C ALA A 25 -0.01 43.20 -3.70
N ARG A 26 0.22 42.17 -2.91
CA ARG A 26 1.32 41.23 -3.17
C ARG A 26 1.12 40.71 -4.60
N PRO A 27 2.13 40.84 -5.49
CA PRO A 27 2.02 40.23 -6.81
C PRO A 27 1.73 38.72 -6.60
N GLY A 28 0.56 38.28 -7.02
CA GLY A 28 0.22 36.86 -7.05
C GLY A 28 1.31 36.18 -7.86
N LEU A 29 2.03 35.25 -7.23
CA LEU A 29 2.96 34.38 -7.95
C LEU A 29 2.13 33.67 -9.04
N ALA A 30 2.39 34.03 -10.28
CA ALA A 30 1.75 33.38 -11.43
C ALA A 30 1.96 31.87 -11.29
N GLN A 31 0.90 31.10 -11.39
CA GLN A 31 1.01 29.62 -11.40
C GLN A 31 1.93 29.22 -12.55
N PRO A 32 2.93 28.38 -12.32
CA PRO A 32 3.81 27.92 -13.40
C PRO A 32 2.97 27.28 -14.50
N SER A 33 3.35 27.56 -15.76
CA SER A 33 2.70 26.86 -16.89
C SER A 33 2.85 25.34 -16.73
N ASP A 34 1.88 24.55 -17.23
CA ASP A 34 1.96 23.08 -17.16
C ASP A 34 3.30 22.55 -17.70
N THR A 35 3.83 23.17 -18.74
CA THR A 35 5.16 22.82 -19.33
C THR A 35 6.30 23.01 -18.33
N ALA A 36 6.33 24.12 -17.61
CA ALA A 36 7.37 24.40 -16.61
C ALA A 36 7.25 23.44 -15.40
N LEU A 37 6.03 23.11 -14.98
CA LEU A 37 5.76 22.14 -13.93
C LEU A 37 6.25 20.73 -14.32
N ILE A 38 5.92 20.28 -15.53
CA ILE A 38 6.37 18.99 -16.06
C ILE A 38 7.90 18.94 -16.16
N ALA A 39 8.55 20.00 -16.65
CA ALA A 39 10.00 20.07 -16.72
C ALA A 39 10.65 19.96 -15.32
N LYS A 40 10.12 20.69 -14.33
CA LYS A 40 10.56 20.59 -12.94
C LYS A 40 10.36 19.17 -12.39
N ALA A 41 9.20 18.57 -12.62
CA ALA A 41 8.90 17.21 -12.15
C ALA A 41 9.86 16.17 -12.75
N LYS A 42 10.20 16.28 -14.05
CA LYS A 42 11.18 15.38 -14.71
C LYS A 42 12.57 15.49 -14.07
N LEU A 43 13.03 16.70 -13.76
CA LEU A 43 14.33 16.91 -13.12
C LEU A 43 14.36 16.30 -11.71
N ILE A 44 13.31 16.51 -10.91
CA ILE A 44 13.19 15.93 -9.57
C ILE A 44 13.13 14.40 -9.67
N HIS A 45 12.26 13.86 -10.55
CA HIS A 45 12.09 12.43 -10.72
C HIS A 45 13.40 11.71 -11.10
N ALA A 46 14.22 12.35 -11.93
CA ALA A 46 15.52 11.79 -12.31
C ALA A 46 16.55 11.76 -11.17
N ARG A 47 16.43 12.65 -10.17
CA ARG A 47 17.40 12.75 -9.07
C ARG A 47 17.02 11.98 -7.82
N VAL A 48 15.72 11.85 -7.52
CA VAL A 48 15.27 11.10 -6.34
C VAL A 48 15.34 9.61 -6.59
N LEU A 49 15.71 8.84 -5.57
CA LEU A 49 15.65 7.39 -5.60
C LEU A 49 14.19 6.96 -5.38
N LYS A 50 13.61 6.21 -6.33
CA LYS A 50 12.24 5.71 -6.26
C LYS A 50 12.24 4.27 -5.80
N LEU A 51 11.51 4.02 -4.71
CA LEU A 51 11.36 2.74 -4.06
C LEU A 51 9.87 2.43 -3.89
N ASP A 52 9.48 1.24 -4.30
CA ASP A 52 8.15 0.69 -4.09
C ASP A 52 8.23 -0.48 -3.11
N THR A 53 7.44 -0.42 -2.06
CA THR A 53 7.54 -1.35 -0.93
C THR A 53 6.75 -2.63 -1.10
N HIS A 54 5.93 -2.77 -2.16
CA HIS A 54 5.10 -3.95 -2.31
C HIS A 54 4.76 -4.25 -3.76
N ASN A 55 5.39 -5.31 -4.31
CA ASN A 55 5.10 -5.81 -5.64
C ASN A 55 5.03 -7.34 -5.59
N ASP A 56 3.87 -7.91 -5.86
CA ASP A 56 3.70 -9.34 -5.85
C ASP A 56 4.46 -10.04 -6.97
N ILE A 57 4.88 -11.27 -6.72
CA ILE A 57 5.59 -12.07 -7.71
C ILE A 57 4.91 -13.43 -7.91
N ASP A 58 4.95 -13.92 -9.15
CA ASP A 58 4.63 -15.31 -9.50
C ASP A 58 5.91 -16.00 -9.97
N THR A 59 6.24 -17.14 -9.37
CA THR A 59 7.47 -17.90 -9.65
C THR A 59 7.62 -18.34 -11.11
N ALA A 60 6.50 -18.46 -11.83
CA ALA A 60 6.47 -18.76 -13.27
C ALA A 60 7.12 -17.70 -14.14
N ASN A 61 7.25 -16.46 -13.62
CA ASN A 61 7.88 -15.33 -14.29
C ASN A 61 9.35 -15.13 -13.87
N PHE A 62 9.99 -16.15 -13.30
CA PHE A 62 11.38 -16.15 -12.83
C PHE A 62 12.15 -17.35 -13.35
N THR A 63 11.86 -17.78 -14.57
CA THR A 63 12.52 -18.90 -15.26
C THR A 63 13.46 -18.38 -16.36
N PRO A 64 14.41 -19.18 -16.88
CA PRO A 64 15.24 -18.77 -18.01
C PRO A 64 14.44 -18.30 -19.22
N ASP A 65 13.30 -18.95 -19.51
CA ASP A 65 12.47 -18.70 -20.69
C ASP A 65 11.40 -17.62 -20.46
N CYS A 66 11.15 -17.24 -19.22
CA CYS A 66 10.13 -16.24 -18.86
C CYS A 66 10.56 -15.52 -17.58
N ASN A 67 11.05 -14.30 -17.71
CA ASN A 67 11.56 -13.57 -16.56
C ASN A 67 11.46 -12.05 -16.73
N TYR A 68 11.79 -11.34 -15.67
CA TYR A 68 11.66 -9.88 -15.57
C TYR A 68 12.59 -9.08 -16.48
N THR A 69 13.55 -9.68 -17.18
CA THR A 69 14.30 -8.97 -18.24
C THR A 69 13.45 -8.70 -19.49
N MET A 70 12.32 -9.40 -19.60
CA MET A 70 11.38 -9.28 -20.69
C MET A 70 10.28 -8.27 -20.35
N ARG A 71 9.67 -7.63 -21.36
CA ARG A 71 8.48 -6.81 -21.18
C ARG A 71 7.24 -7.70 -21.03
N LEU A 72 6.99 -8.12 -19.80
CA LEU A 72 5.88 -8.98 -19.43
C LEU A 72 4.55 -8.21 -19.36
N THR A 73 3.44 -8.93 -19.26
CA THR A 73 2.12 -8.36 -18.96
C THR A 73 1.99 -7.94 -17.49
N THR A 74 2.89 -8.40 -16.60
CA THR A 74 2.98 -7.94 -15.19
C THR A 74 3.11 -6.43 -15.09
N GLN A 75 2.64 -5.86 -13.98
CA GLN A 75 2.76 -4.41 -13.73
C GLN A 75 4.21 -4.01 -13.42
N VAL A 76 5.04 -4.94 -12.89
CA VAL A 76 6.47 -4.74 -12.64
C VAL A 76 7.31 -5.71 -13.46
N ASN A 77 8.32 -5.21 -14.14
CA ASN A 77 9.43 -5.91 -14.79
C ASN A 77 10.52 -4.89 -15.12
N LEU A 78 11.74 -5.33 -15.44
CA LEU A 78 12.87 -4.43 -15.64
C LEU A 78 12.63 -3.37 -16.74
N PRO A 79 12.07 -3.70 -17.93
CA PRO A 79 11.74 -2.69 -18.92
C PRO A 79 10.78 -1.61 -18.41
N LYS A 80 9.76 -1.97 -17.64
CA LYS A 80 8.81 -1.00 -17.05
C LYS A 80 9.45 -0.19 -15.92
N MET A 81 10.29 -0.81 -15.09
CA MET A 81 11.05 -0.08 -14.06
C MET A 81 11.97 0.96 -14.69
N ILE A 82 12.65 0.61 -15.79
CA ILE A 82 13.54 1.54 -16.51
C ILE A 82 12.72 2.68 -17.12
N GLU A 83 11.61 2.38 -17.79
CA GLU A 83 10.73 3.37 -18.42
C GLU A 83 10.16 4.37 -17.42
N GLY A 84 9.67 3.89 -16.27
CA GLY A 84 9.13 4.74 -15.21
C GLY A 84 10.18 5.30 -14.25
N GLY A 85 11.46 4.98 -14.44
CA GLY A 85 12.55 5.42 -13.56
C GLY A 85 12.50 4.83 -12.15
N MET A 86 11.80 3.70 -11.93
CA MET A 86 11.78 2.99 -10.65
C MET A 86 13.12 2.33 -10.38
N ASP A 87 13.69 2.57 -9.20
CA ASP A 87 15.02 2.08 -8.84
C ASP A 87 14.95 0.79 -8.00
N VAL A 88 14.00 0.74 -7.03
CA VAL A 88 13.88 -0.34 -6.05
C VAL A 88 12.47 -0.91 -6.06
N SER A 89 12.36 -2.23 -6.09
CA SER A 89 11.12 -2.99 -5.94
C SER A 89 11.26 -3.99 -4.80
N PHE A 90 10.37 -3.91 -3.82
CA PHE A 90 10.19 -5.02 -2.88
C PHE A 90 9.41 -6.12 -3.59
N MET A 91 10.06 -7.25 -3.79
CA MET A 91 9.49 -8.46 -4.39
C MET A 91 8.92 -9.34 -3.29
N ILE A 92 7.63 -9.63 -3.34
CA ILE A 92 6.91 -10.13 -2.19
C ILE A 92 6.82 -11.64 -2.18
N VAL A 93 7.28 -12.23 -1.07
CA VAL A 93 7.01 -13.60 -0.68
C VAL A 93 5.63 -13.63 0.00
N TYR A 94 4.60 -13.60 -0.82
CA TYR A 94 3.21 -13.74 -0.39
C TYR A 94 2.76 -15.18 -0.47
N VAL A 95 2.06 -15.65 0.57
CA VAL A 95 1.32 -16.91 0.55
C VAL A 95 -0.05 -16.69 1.18
N GLY A 96 -1.10 -17.09 0.47
CA GLY A 96 -2.48 -16.96 0.92
C GLY A 96 -2.73 -17.68 2.26
N GLN A 97 -3.66 -17.17 3.05
CA GLN A 97 -4.08 -17.80 4.29
C GLN A 97 -4.78 -19.12 4.01
N GLY A 98 -4.28 -20.19 4.59
CA GLY A 98 -4.86 -21.52 4.58
C GLY A 98 -5.29 -22.00 5.97
N PRO A 99 -5.71 -23.28 6.09
CA PRO A 99 -6.04 -23.88 7.38
C PRO A 99 -4.86 -23.87 8.35
N LEU A 100 -5.15 -23.58 9.63
CA LEU A 100 -4.14 -23.58 10.71
C LEU A 100 -3.80 -25.03 11.13
N THR A 101 -3.34 -25.84 10.18
CA THR A 101 -2.94 -27.24 10.37
C THR A 101 -1.50 -27.48 9.91
N PRO A 102 -0.84 -28.55 10.38
CA PRO A 102 0.50 -28.90 9.94
C PRO A 102 0.65 -29.01 8.41
N GLU A 103 -0.36 -29.57 7.73
CA GLU A 103 -0.41 -29.72 6.26
C GLU A 103 -0.51 -28.35 5.58
N GLY A 104 -1.39 -27.46 6.09
CA GLY A 104 -1.56 -26.09 5.61
C GLY A 104 -0.26 -25.31 5.74
N PHE A 105 0.36 -25.34 6.91
CA PHE A 105 1.66 -24.69 7.17
C PHE A 105 2.77 -25.25 6.30
N GLY A 106 2.82 -26.60 6.11
CA GLY A 106 3.81 -27.25 5.27
C GLY A 106 3.68 -26.88 3.80
N GLY A 107 2.45 -26.75 3.29
CA GLY A 107 2.16 -26.27 1.94
C GLY A 107 2.59 -24.83 1.75
N ALA A 108 2.22 -23.95 2.68
CA ALA A 108 2.59 -22.53 2.67
C ALA A 108 4.11 -22.30 2.73
N TYR A 109 4.80 -23.05 3.58
CA TYR A 109 6.25 -22.98 3.69
C TYR A 109 6.94 -23.30 2.34
N ARG A 110 6.52 -24.38 1.64
CA ARG A 110 7.11 -24.72 0.33
C ARG A 110 6.89 -23.61 -0.71
N GLN A 111 5.70 -22.99 -0.72
CA GLN A 111 5.40 -21.89 -1.63
C GLN A 111 6.28 -20.66 -1.31
N ALA A 112 6.45 -20.32 -0.02
CA ALA A 112 7.32 -19.24 0.40
C ALA A 112 8.78 -19.47 -0.05
N ILE A 113 9.32 -20.69 0.17
CA ILE A 113 10.67 -21.04 -0.28
C ILE A 113 10.83 -20.89 -1.80
N ALA A 114 9.86 -21.36 -2.57
CA ALA A 114 9.89 -21.24 -4.03
C ALA A 114 9.95 -19.76 -4.49
N LYS A 115 9.27 -18.84 -3.79
CA LYS A 115 9.33 -17.41 -4.07
C LYS A 115 10.67 -16.78 -3.67
N PHE A 116 11.25 -17.13 -2.52
CA PHE A 116 12.61 -16.72 -2.18
C PHE A 116 13.60 -17.16 -3.27
N ASP A 117 13.55 -18.44 -3.66
CA ASP A 117 14.44 -19.00 -4.68
C ASP A 117 14.25 -18.33 -6.05
N ALA A 118 13.02 -17.86 -6.36
CA ALA A 118 12.74 -17.11 -7.59
C ALA A 118 13.46 -15.76 -7.61
N VAL A 119 13.42 -14.99 -6.52
CA VAL A 119 14.13 -13.70 -6.42
C VAL A 119 15.64 -13.90 -6.50
N HIS A 120 16.19 -14.88 -5.77
CA HIS A 120 17.61 -15.22 -5.86
C HIS A 120 18.02 -15.64 -7.27
N ARG A 121 17.19 -16.45 -7.93
CA ARG A 121 17.47 -16.86 -9.32
C ARG A 121 17.51 -15.68 -10.29
N LEU A 122 16.61 -14.69 -10.13
CA LEU A 122 16.62 -13.48 -10.94
C LEU A 122 17.91 -12.67 -10.73
N THR A 123 18.25 -12.41 -9.47
CA THR A 123 19.34 -11.49 -9.12
C THR A 123 20.75 -12.11 -9.21
N GLU A 124 20.87 -13.44 -9.11
CA GLU A 124 22.17 -14.14 -9.06
C GLU A 124 22.50 -14.89 -10.35
N LYS A 125 21.48 -15.31 -11.13
CA LYS A 125 21.67 -16.19 -12.29
C LYS A 125 21.12 -15.63 -13.60
N ILE A 126 19.92 -15.02 -13.58
CA ILE A 126 19.26 -14.58 -14.81
C ILE A 126 19.75 -13.20 -15.23
N ALA A 127 19.83 -12.25 -14.30
CA ALA A 127 20.11 -10.85 -14.62
C ALA A 127 21.00 -10.14 -13.58
N PRO A 128 22.14 -10.76 -13.13
CA PRO A 128 22.99 -10.18 -12.08
C PRO A 128 23.64 -8.85 -12.49
N ASP A 129 23.69 -8.54 -13.78
CA ASP A 129 24.20 -7.32 -14.36
C ASP A 129 23.13 -6.22 -14.52
N GLN A 130 21.85 -6.52 -14.28
CA GLN A 130 20.73 -5.59 -14.41
C GLN A 130 20.01 -5.29 -13.10
N ILE A 131 19.94 -6.28 -12.20
CA ILE A 131 19.26 -6.16 -10.91
C ILE A 131 20.04 -6.87 -9.81
N GLY A 132 20.22 -6.20 -8.67
CA GLY A 132 20.91 -6.76 -7.48
C GLY A 132 19.96 -6.90 -6.31
N LEU A 133 20.20 -7.89 -5.43
CA LEU A 133 19.49 -8.06 -4.17
C LEU A 133 20.13 -7.20 -3.09
N ALA A 134 19.37 -6.30 -2.47
CA ALA A 134 19.80 -5.50 -1.33
C ALA A 134 19.29 -6.13 -0.01
N LEU A 135 20.19 -6.25 0.95
CA LEU A 135 19.92 -6.79 2.28
C LEU A 135 19.99 -5.72 3.38
N THR A 136 20.50 -4.53 3.05
CA THR A 136 20.62 -3.36 3.93
C THR A 136 20.32 -2.07 3.17
N PRO A 137 19.99 -0.95 3.85
CA PRO A 137 19.92 0.36 3.21
C PRO A 137 21.23 0.76 2.49
N ALA A 138 22.37 0.35 3.02
CA ALA A 138 23.67 0.61 2.40
C ALA A 138 23.80 -0.13 1.06
N ASP A 139 23.30 -1.36 0.95
CA ASP A 139 23.29 -2.12 -0.31
C ASP A 139 22.41 -1.43 -1.36
N VAL A 140 21.25 -0.89 -0.96
CA VAL A 140 20.39 -0.11 -1.87
C VAL A 140 21.18 1.04 -2.49
N LEU A 141 21.87 1.83 -1.68
CA LEU A 141 22.66 2.96 -2.17
C LEU A 141 23.87 2.51 -3.01
N ALA A 142 24.50 1.39 -2.65
CA ALA A 142 25.66 0.85 -3.38
C ALA A 142 25.24 0.29 -4.77
N LEU A 143 24.13 -0.42 -4.86
CA LEU A 143 23.59 -0.94 -6.12
C LEU A 143 23.08 0.18 -7.02
N HIS A 144 22.40 1.20 -6.43
CA HIS A 144 21.95 2.38 -7.18
C HIS A 144 23.13 3.13 -7.81
N LYS A 145 24.25 3.31 -7.09
CA LYS A 145 25.48 3.91 -7.65
C LYS A 145 26.06 3.12 -8.82
N LYS A 146 25.81 1.81 -8.90
CA LYS A 146 26.17 0.95 -10.03
C LYS A 146 25.15 1.00 -11.17
N ASN A 147 24.12 1.82 -11.05
CA ASN A 147 23.01 1.92 -12.01
C ASN A 147 22.24 0.60 -12.22
N LEU A 148 22.23 -0.28 -11.21
CA LEU A 148 21.41 -1.48 -11.22
C LEU A 148 20.00 -1.17 -10.72
N ARG A 149 18.99 -1.92 -11.19
CA ARG A 149 17.73 -2.03 -10.50
C ARG A 149 17.93 -2.86 -9.24
N ILE A 150 17.05 -2.70 -8.26
CA ILE A 150 17.30 -3.25 -6.92
C ILE A 150 16.06 -4.03 -6.48
N ALA A 151 16.25 -5.30 -6.15
CA ALA A 151 15.29 -6.12 -5.47
C ALA A 151 15.52 -6.05 -3.96
N VAL A 152 14.45 -6.01 -3.17
CA VAL A 152 14.43 -6.29 -1.74
C VAL A 152 13.32 -7.30 -1.50
N ILE A 153 13.45 -8.20 -0.54
CA ILE A 153 12.42 -9.20 -0.26
C ILE A 153 11.58 -8.75 0.93
N GLY A 154 10.27 -8.59 0.72
CA GLY A 154 9.26 -8.48 1.75
C GLY A 154 8.51 -9.80 1.92
N ILE A 155 7.97 -10.06 3.13
CA ILE A 155 7.16 -11.23 3.40
C ILE A 155 5.76 -10.77 3.77
N GLU A 156 4.79 -11.15 2.96
CA GLU A 156 3.40 -10.92 3.26
C GLU A 156 2.74 -12.19 3.76
N ASN A 157 2.12 -12.07 4.95
CA ASN A 157 1.57 -13.16 5.74
C ASN A 157 2.62 -14.05 6.42
N GLY A 158 2.76 -13.92 7.73
CA GLY A 158 3.61 -14.81 8.55
C GLY A 158 3.12 -16.27 8.65
N TYR A 159 2.00 -16.59 8.01
CA TYR A 159 1.40 -17.93 7.99
C TYR A 159 2.40 -19.06 7.61
N PRO A 160 3.31 -18.89 6.62
CA PRO A 160 4.27 -19.93 6.24
C PRO A 160 5.26 -20.35 7.32
N ILE A 161 5.49 -19.54 8.37
CA ILE A 161 6.36 -19.99 9.46
C ILE A 161 5.74 -21.14 10.27
N GLY A 162 4.41 -21.34 10.17
CA GLY A 162 3.67 -22.29 11.00
C GLY A 162 3.85 -21.95 12.49
N ASN A 163 4.05 -22.98 13.32
CA ASN A 163 4.31 -22.83 14.75
C ASN A 163 5.81 -22.88 15.11
N ASP A 164 6.69 -22.77 14.11
CA ASP A 164 8.15 -22.83 14.32
C ASP A 164 8.78 -21.44 14.16
N ILE A 165 9.04 -20.79 15.29
CA ILE A 165 9.64 -19.46 15.34
C ILE A 165 11.05 -19.41 14.69
N LYS A 166 11.75 -20.54 14.59
CA LYS A 166 13.09 -20.59 13.95
C LYS A 166 13.03 -20.23 12.47
N ARG A 167 11.85 -20.41 11.84
CA ARG A 167 11.64 -20.03 10.44
C ARG A 167 11.67 -18.52 10.21
N VAL A 168 11.44 -17.70 11.24
CA VAL A 168 11.62 -16.24 11.14
C VAL A 168 13.09 -15.93 10.82
N LYS A 169 14.03 -16.60 11.51
CA LYS A 169 15.46 -16.45 11.22
C LYS A 169 15.82 -17.01 9.84
N GLU A 170 15.28 -18.16 9.46
CA GLU A 170 15.51 -18.73 8.15
C GLU A 170 15.06 -17.78 7.03
N PHE A 171 13.87 -17.17 7.16
CA PHE A 171 13.36 -16.22 6.17
C PHE A 171 14.19 -14.92 6.15
N TYR A 172 14.69 -14.47 7.31
CA TYR A 172 15.63 -13.36 7.37
C TYR A 172 16.95 -13.70 6.65
N ASP A 173 17.51 -14.88 6.90
CA ASP A 173 18.76 -15.35 6.27
C ASP A 173 18.60 -15.51 4.74
N ARG A 174 17.38 -15.82 4.25
CA ARG A 174 17.02 -15.84 2.82
C ARG A 174 16.77 -14.45 2.22
N GLY A 175 16.95 -13.39 2.98
CA GLY A 175 16.86 -12.01 2.50
C GLY A 175 15.56 -11.30 2.83
N GLY A 176 14.62 -11.88 3.58
CA GLY A 176 13.41 -11.18 4.05
C GLY A 176 13.74 -10.00 4.95
N ARG A 177 13.18 -8.83 4.66
CA ARG A 177 13.49 -7.58 5.40
C ARG A 177 12.30 -6.98 6.11
N TYR A 178 11.09 -7.38 5.77
CA TYR A 178 9.91 -7.18 6.59
C TYR A 178 9.01 -8.41 6.58
N MET A 179 8.10 -8.51 7.55
CA MET A 179 7.05 -9.53 7.56
C MET A 179 5.78 -8.98 8.21
N SER A 180 4.62 -9.16 7.55
CA SER A 180 3.32 -8.97 8.15
C SER A 180 2.85 -10.23 8.88
N LEU A 181 2.10 -10.06 9.97
CA LEU A 181 1.73 -11.20 10.84
C LEU A 181 0.48 -11.94 10.37
N ALA A 182 -0.33 -11.33 9.51
CA ALA A 182 -1.51 -11.91 8.88
C ALA A 182 -1.69 -11.30 7.49
N HIS A 183 -2.54 -11.94 6.68
CA HIS A 183 -3.11 -11.39 5.45
C HIS A 183 -4.65 -11.30 5.58
N ASN A 184 -5.41 -11.54 4.54
CA ASN A 184 -6.86 -11.71 4.63
C ASN A 184 -7.17 -13.07 5.26
N GLY A 185 -7.85 -13.07 6.41
CA GLY A 185 -8.02 -14.21 7.30
C GLY A 185 -7.04 -14.23 8.47
N ASN A 186 -7.54 -14.60 9.66
CA ASN A 186 -6.73 -14.68 10.87
C ASN A 186 -5.66 -15.77 10.72
N SER A 187 -4.43 -15.46 11.13
CA SER A 187 -3.31 -16.40 11.13
C SER A 187 -3.07 -16.98 12.52
N GLN A 188 -2.09 -17.87 12.66
CA GLN A 188 -1.62 -18.35 13.96
C GLN A 188 -0.86 -17.28 14.76
N LEU A 189 -0.56 -16.11 14.16
CA LEU A 189 0.20 -15.03 14.78
C LEU A 189 -0.69 -13.86 15.21
N ALA A 190 -1.69 -13.52 14.41
CA ALA A 190 -2.49 -12.31 14.59
C ALA A 190 -3.88 -12.44 13.97
N ASP A 191 -4.81 -11.68 14.50
CA ASP A 191 -6.07 -11.39 13.82
C ASP A 191 -5.84 -10.47 12.62
N SER A 192 -6.64 -10.70 11.58
CA SER A 192 -6.64 -9.97 10.32
C SER A 192 -7.63 -8.80 10.35
N ASN A 193 -7.43 -7.81 9.47
CA ASN A 193 -8.41 -6.76 9.18
C ASN A 193 -9.78 -7.31 8.75
N THR A 194 -9.79 -8.50 8.10
CA THR A 194 -11.07 -9.17 7.72
C THR A 194 -11.86 -9.65 8.92
N GLY A 195 -11.25 -9.75 10.09
CA GLY A 195 -11.92 -10.09 11.34
C GLY A 195 -13.03 -9.12 11.73
N GLU A 196 -13.06 -7.88 11.21
CA GLU A 196 -14.19 -6.96 11.41
C GLU A 196 -15.52 -7.56 10.88
N THR A 197 -15.45 -8.45 9.87
CA THR A 197 -16.63 -9.11 9.29
C THR A 197 -16.66 -10.62 9.49
N GLU A 198 -15.50 -11.25 9.65
CA GLU A 198 -15.36 -12.71 9.73
C GLU A 198 -15.19 -13.22 11.17
N GLY A 199 -14.99 -12.30 12.14
CA GLY A 199 -14.68 -12.62 13.53
C GLY A 199 -13.18 -12.75 13.80
N TYR A 200 -12.81 -12.62 15.06
CA TYR A 200 -11.43 -12.64 15.54
C TYR A 200 -11.13 -13.94 16.31
N LEU A 201 -9.89 -14.44 16.21
CA LEU A 201 -9.38 -15.58 16.98
C LEU A 201 -8.76 -15.13 18.33
N TYR A 202 -8.15 -13.95 18.36
CA TYR A 202 -7.39 -13.45 19.50
C TYR A 202 -7.98 -12.15 20.04
N ASN A 203 -9.31 -12.02 19.96
CA ASN A 203 -10.04 -10.86 20.45
C ASN A 203 -9.52 -9.52 19.88
N ASN A 204 -9.34 -9.48 18.56
CA ASN A 204 -8.77 -8.34 17.83
C ASN A 204 -7.31 -8.07 18.25
N GLY A 205 -6.47 -9.09 18.30
CA GLY A 205 -5.12 -8.95 18.85
C GLY A 205 -4.10 -9.93 18.28
N LEU A 206 -3.00 -10.07 19.02
CA LEU A 206 -1.91 -10.99 18.72
C LEU A 206 -2.07 -12.30 19.51
N SER A 207 -1.66 -13.42 18.88
CA SER A 207 -1.45 -14.66 19.63
C SER A 207 -0.20 -14.57 20.51
N PRO A 208 -0.02 -15.50 21.50
CA PRO A 208 1.25 -15.61 22.21
C PRO A 208 2.45 -15.77 21.26
N LEU A 209 2.32 -16.63 20.23
CA LEU A 209 3.37 -16.83 19.23
C LEU A 209 3.65 -15.54 18.43
N GLY A 210 2.61 -14.77 18.08
CA GLY A 210 2.77 -13.50 17.39
C GLY A 210 3.61 -12.49 18.17
N ARG A 211 3.45 -12.44 19.50
CA ARG A 211 4.27 -11.61 20.39
C ARG A 211 5.75 -12.03 20.37
N ASP A 212 6.01 -13.33 20.43
CA ASP A 212 7.36 -13.89 20.38
C ASP A 212 8.01 -13.64 19.02
N VAL A 213 7.23 -13.72 17.93
CA VAL A 213 7.68 -13.43 16.57
C VAL A 213 8.11 -11.96 16.44
N ILE A 214 7.37 -11.00 16.98
CA ILE A 214 7.78 -9.58 16.98
C ILE A 214 9.12 -9.40 17.70
N ALA A 215 9.31 -10.05 18.86
CA ALA A 215 10.57 -9.98 19.59
C ALA A 215 11.74 -10.56 18.77
N GLU A 216 11.52 -11.68 18.07
CA GLU A 216 12.52 -12.29 17.20
C GLU A 216 12.81 -11.43 15.97
N MET A 217 11.79 -10.82 15.34
CA MET A 217 11.97 -9.87 14.23
C MET A 217 12.84 -8.69 14.65
N ASN A 218 12.56 -8.08 15.81
CA ASN A 218 13.39 -6.98 16.34
C ASN A 218 14.83 -7.44 16.61
N ARG A 219 15.03 -8.65 17.14
CA ARG A 219 16.36 -9.21 17.38
C ARG A 219 17.14 -9.42 16.09
N LEU A 220 16.47 -9.84 15.01
CA LEU A 220 17.08 -10.10 13.72
C LEU A 220 17.38 -8.83 12.92
N GLY A 221 16.59 -7.76 13.09
CA GLY A 221 16.60 -6.57 12.27
C GLY A 221 15.62 -6.67 11.09
N MET A 222 14.52 -7.41 11.26
CA MET A 222 13.42 -7.50 10.32
C MET A 222 12.32 -6.51 10.74
N MET A 223 11.88 -5.65 9.82
CA MET A 223 10.81 -4.67 10.08
C MET A 223 9.48 -5.39 10.32
N VAL A 224 8.76 -5.00 11.38
CA VAL A 224 7.40 -5.47 11.64
C VAL A 224 6.43 -4.70 10.77
N ASP A 225 5.65 -5.41 9.96
CA ASP A 225 4.69 -4.82 9.04
C ASP A 225 3.26 -4.88 9.59
N LEU A 226 2.58 -3.74 9.57
CA LEU A 226 1.22 -3.54 10.06
C LEU A 226 0.15 -3.67 8.96
N SER A 227 0.55 -3.90 7.73
CA SER A 227 -0.39 -4.08 6.63
C SER A 227 -1.06 -5.45 6.74
N HIS A 228 -2.38 -5.48 6.72
CA HIS A 228 -3.31 -6.60 6.90
C HIS A 228 -3.70 -7.03 8.31
N PRO A 229 -2.85 -7.07 9.35
CA PRO A 229 -3.36 -7.37 10.68
C PRO A 229 -4.46 -6.41 11.14
N SER A 230 -5.29 -6.85 12.05
CA SER A 230 -6.39 -6.07 12.61
C SER A 230 -5.89 -4.82 13.36
N LYS A 231 -6.78 -3.84 13.58
CA LYS A 231 -6.43 -2.63 14.34
C LYS A 231 -5.84 -2.97 15.72
N GLY A 232 -6.46 -3.87 16.47
CA GLY A 232 -5.98 -4.24 17.80
C GLY A 232 -4.63 -4.95 17.76
N ALA A 233 -4.42 -5.85 16.77
CA ALA A 233 -3.12 -6.50 16.55
C ALA A 233 -2.04 -5.47 16.21
N ASN A 234 -2.36 -4.49 15.36
CA ASN A 234 -1.45 -3.39 14.99
C ASN A 234 -1.07 -2.53 16.19
N MET A 235 -2.04 -2.12 16.99
CA MET A 235 -1.79 -1.32 18.20
C MET A 235 -0.95 -2.08 19.22
N GLU A 236 -1.17 -3.38 19.36
CA GLU A 236 -0.37 -4.24 20.21
C GLU A 236 1.06 -4.41 19.65
N ALA A 237 1.23 -4.62 18.34
CA ALA A 237 2.53 -4.73 17.68
C ALA A 237 3.35 -3.44 17.83
N ILE A 238 2.75 -2.27 17.63
CA ILE A 238 3.39 -0.97 17.86
C ILE A 238 3.92 -0.83 19.30
N ARG A 239 3.11 -1.26 20.28
CA ARG A 239 3.49 -1.18 21.70
C ARG A 239 4.63 -2.14 22.06
N LEU A 240 4.65 -3.33 21.47
CA LEU A 240 5.63 -4.39 21.79
C LEU A 240 6.95 -4.21 21.03
N SER A 241 6.91 -3.68 19.83
CA SER A 241 8.11 -3.50 19.02
C SER A 241 9.12 -2.57 19.69
N LYS A 242 10.36 -3.01 19.77
CA LYS A 242 11.50 -2.22 20.26
C LYS A 242 12.11 -1.33 19.16
N ALA A 243 11.72 -1.55 17.92
CA ALA A 243 12.16 -0.82 16.74
C ALA A 243 10.97 -0.12 16.08
N PRO A 244 11.19 0.89 15.24
CA PRO A 244 10.15 1.46 14.41
C PRO A 244 9.48 0.38 13.53
N VAL A 245 8.16 0.50 13.33
CA VAL A 245 7.35 -0.41 12.51
C VAL A 245 7.04 0.22 11.16
N ILE A 246 6.61 -0.60 10.21
CA ILE A 246 6.10 -0.11 8.92
C ILE A 246 4.65 -0.53 8.70
N ALA A 247 3.93 0.20 7.85
CA ALA A 247 2.77 -0.32 7.14
C ALA A 247 3.16 -0.34 5.65
N SER A 248 3.54 -1.50 5.14
CA SER A 248 4.19 -1.65 3.82
C SER A 248 3.30 -1.22 2.65
N HIS A 249 1.98 -1.31 2.79
CA HIS A 249 1.00 -0.95 1.77
C HIS A 249 -0.41 -0.78 2.39
N SER A 250 -0.69 0.38 2.97
CA SER A 250 -1.99 0.68 3.60
C SER A 250 -2.49 2.06 3.19
N GLY A 251 -3.81 2.25 3.15
CA GLY A 251 -4.44 3.54 2.89
C GLY A 251 -4.80 4.27 4.19
N VAL A 252 -5.48 5.41 4.04
CA VAL A 252 -6.00 6.23 5.13
C VAL A 252 -7.49 6.01 5.28
N ARG A 253 -7.95 5.52 6.44
CA ARG A 253 -9.34 5.13 6.68
C ARG A 253 -10.30 6.33 6.67
N ALA A 254 -9.84 7.50 7.06
CA ALA A 254 -10.63 8.74 7.02
C ALA A 254 -11.07 9.16 5.61
N LEU A 255 -10.35 8.71 4.55
CA LEU A 255 -10.68 9.00 3.16
C LEU A 255 -11.41 7.86 2.46
N ALA A 256 -11.17 6.63 2.87
CA ALA A 256 -11.84 5.44 2.37
C ALA A 256 -12.03 4.46 3.52
N ASP A 257 -13.26 4.39 4.05
CA ASP A 257 -13.59 3.60 5.24
C ASP A 257 -13.67 2.10 4.92
N VAL A 258 -12.50 1.49 4.86
CA VAL A 258 -12.33 0.04 4.74
C VAL A 258 -11.40 -0.45 5.85
N SER A 259 -11.65 -1.66 6.34
CA SER A 259 -10.87 -2.27 7.44
C SER A 259 -9.37 -2.40 7.12
N ARG A 260 -9.03 -2.42 5.85
CA ARG A 260 -7.66 -2.52 5.32
C ARG A 260 -6.84 -1.23 5.52
N ASN A 261 -7.51 -0.09 5.69
CA ASN A 261 -6.90 1.21 5.86
C ASN A 261 -6.66 1.52 7.35
N MET A 262 -5.61 2.28 7.63
CA MET A 262 -5.26 2.73 8.98
C MET A 262 -6.09 3.96 9.36
N ASP A 263 -6.68 3.94 10.54
CA ASP A 263 -7.34 5.10 11.12
C ASP A 263 -6.34 6.06 11.81
N ASP A 264 -6.83 7.23 12.22
CA ASP A 264 -6.01 8.28 12.81
C ASP A 264 -5.29 7.84 14.09
N GLU A 265 -5.92 6.97 14.90
CA GLU A 265 -5.31 6.44 16.13
C GLU A 265 -4.09 5.56 15.80
N GLN A 266 -4.20 4.68 14.82
CA GLN A 266 -3.10 3.85 14.34
C GLN A 266 -1.98 4.70 13.74
N LEU A 267 -2.33 5.70 12.92
CA LEU A 267 -1.36 6.62 12.29
C LEU A 267 -0.59 7.42 13.36
N LEU A 268 -1.26 7.94 14.37
CA LEU A 268 -0.61 8.67 15.47
C LEU A 268 0.27 7.76 16.33
N ALA A 269 -0.16 6.51 16.56
CA ALA A 269 0.64 5.52 17.26
C ALA A 269 1.90 5.14 16.47
N LEU A 270 1.78 4.94 15.15
CA LEU A 270 2.89 4.69 14.23
C LEU A 270 3.90 5.84 14.25
N LYS A 271 3.43 7.09 14.16
CA LYS A 271 4.29 8.29 14.31
C LYS A 271 5.06 8.27 15.63
N LYS A 272 4.37 8.01 16.76
CA LYS A 272 4.98 7.97 18.08
C LYS A 272 6.04 6.88 18.20
N ASN A 273 5.88 5.77 17.52
CA ASN A 273 6.85 4.68 17.43
C ASN A 273 8.06 5.02 16.54
N GLY A 274 8.00 6.09 15.72
CA GLY A 274 9.04 6.44 14.73
C GLY A 274 8.86 5.75 13.38
N GLY A 275 7.79 5.01 13.20
CA GLY A 275 7.49 4.22 12.00
C GLY A 275 7.10 5.02 10.76
N VAL A 276 6.74 4.30 9.70
CA VAL A 276 6.33 4.88 8.41
C VAL A 276 5.18 4.11 7.79
N ILE A 277 4.15 4.83 7.30
CA ILE A 277 3.14 4.25 6.41
C ILE A 277 3.57 4.46 4.95
N GLN A 278 3.56 3.38 4.17
CA GLN A 278 3.65 3.43 2.72
C GLN A 278 2.22 3.46 2.17
N VAL A 279 1.79 4.63 1.73
CA VAL A 279 0.43 4.82 1.20
C VAL A 279 0.28 4.00 -0.06
N VAL A 280 -0.80 3.20 -0.13
CA VAL A 280 -0.98 2.22 -1.21
C VAL A 280 -1.81 2.77 -2.37
N GLY A 281 -1.34 2.53 -3.60
CA GLY A 281 -2.05 2.84 -4.83
C GLY A 281 -3.07 1.78 -5.24
N PHE A 282 -3.84 1.21 -4.30
CA PHE A 282 -4.86 0.21 -4.57
C PHE A 282 -6.23 0.88 -4.71
N ALA A 283 -6.86 0.75 -5.88
CA ALA A 283 -8.03 1.53 -6.25
C ALA A 283 -9.17 1.49 -5.21
N SER A 284 -9.50 0.31 -4.66
CA SER A 284 -10.58 0.17 -3.67
C SER A 284 -10.20 0.60 -2.25
N TYR A 285 -8.90 0.84 -1.97
CA TYR A 285 -8.44 1.40 -0.70
C TYR A 285 -8.24 2.92 -0.78
N VAL A 286 -8.13 3.43 -2.02
CA VAL A 286 -8.00 4.86 -2.31
C VAL A 286 -9.36 5.54 -2.44
N LYS A 287 -10.35 4.86 -3.03
CA LYS A 287 -11.66 5.47 -3.29
C LYS A 287 -12.77 4.44 -3.18
N THR A 288 -13.76 4.76 -2.34
CA THR A 288 -14.96 3.95 -2.11
C THR A 288 -16.20 4.72 -2.51
N ASP A 289 -17.28 3.99 -2.74
CA ASP A 289 -18.60 4.59 -2.85
C ASP A 289 -18.99 5.31 -1.55
N SER A 290 -19.93 6.26 -1.61
CA SER A 290 -20.42 6.92 -0.40
C SER A 290 -21.12 5.90 0.52
N LYS A 291 -21.16 6.21 1.82
CA LYS A 291 -21.79 5.33 2.82
C LYS A 291 -23.26 5.09 2.46
N GLU A 292 -23.95 6.13 2.06
CA GLU A 292 -25.37 6.08 1.67
C GLU A 292 -25.60 5.17 0.45
N ARG A 293 -24.67 5.19 -0.52
CA ARG A 293 -24.69 4.28 -1.67
C ARG A 293 -24.46 2.84 -1.25
N ILE A 294 -23.46 2.58 -0.42
CA ILE A 294 -23.12 1.24 0.09
C ILE A 294 -24.32 0.65 0.84
N GLU A 295 -24.95 1.43 1.72
CA GLU A 295 -26.14 1.01 2.48
C GLU A 295 -27.35 0.76 1.56
N ALA A 296 -27.59 1.64 0.58
CA ALA A 296 -28.69 1.48 -0.37
C ALA A 296 -28.53 0.22 -1.25
N LEU A 297 -27.30 -0.05 -1.70
CA LEU A 297 -26.97 -1.25 -2.48
C LEU A 297 -27.11 -2.53 -1.63
N ALA A 298 -26.65 -2.49 -0.37
CA ALA A 298 -26.79 -3.63 0.54
C ALA A 298 -28.26 -3.98 0.77
N LYS A 299 -29.09 -2.98 1.05
CA LYS A 299 -30.54 -3.14 1.21
C LYS A 299 -31.22 -3.67 -0.05
N LEU A 300 -30.89 -3.12 -1.22
CA LEU A 300 -31.42 -3.61 -2.49
C LEU A 300 -31.09 -5.09 -2.69
N ARG A 301 -29.86 -5.50 -2.43
CA ARG A 301 -29.42 -6.90 -2.58
C ARG A 301 -30.13 -7.83 -1.60
N GLU A 302 -30.30 -7.42 -0.35
CA GLU A 302 -31.02 -8.17 0.68
C GLU A 302 -32.48 -8.42 0.25
N GLU A 303 -33.20 -7.40 -0.22
CA GLU A 303 -34.57 -7.51 -0.69
C GLU A 303 -34.76 -8.47 -1.87
N PHE A 304 -33.71 -8.63 -2.68
CA PHE A 304 -33.68 -9.59 -3.80
C PHE A 304 -33.11 -10.96 -3.42
N GLY A 305 -32.78 -11.20 -2.15
CA GLY A 305 -32.18 -12.45 -1.68
C GLY A 305 -30.78 -12.71 -2.25
N LEU A 306 -30.08 -11.65 -2.67
CA LEU A 306 -28.72 -11.71 -3.19
C LEU A 306 -27.72 -11.57 -2.05
N ALA A 307 -26.66 -12.37 -2.11
CA ALA A 307 -25.58 -12.22 -1.14
C ALA A 307 -25.08 -10.76 -1.05
N PRO A 308 -24.69 -10.29 0.12
CA PRO A 308 -24.09 -8.97 0.25
C PRO A 308 -22.98 -8.79 -0.82
N GLN A 309 -22.97 -7.66 -1.49
CA GLN A 309 -21.83 -7.34 -2.33
C GLN A 309 -20.66 -7.20 -1.35
N GLY A 310 -19.74 -8.14 -1.34
CA GLY A 310 -18.51 -7.98 -0.56
C GLY A 310 -17.96 -6.62 -0.92
N GLY A 311 -17.81 -5.74 0.08
CA GLY A 311 -17.29 -4.41 -0.14
C GLY A 311 -16.05 -4.54 -1.00
N ARG A 312 -15.87 -3.72 -2.02
CA ARG A 312 -14.73 -3.77 -2.95
C ARG A 312 -13.35 -3.77 -2.25
N GLY A 313 -13.31 -3.60 -0.92
CA GLY A 313 -12.14 -3.69 -0.05
C GLY A 313 -11.94 -5.03 0.68
N GLY A 314 -12.88 -6.00 0.60
CA GLY A 314 -12.82 -7.22 1.41
C GLY A 314 -12.83 -8.55 0.68
N ARG A 315 -13.01 -8.55 -0.64
CA ARG A 315 -12.99 -9.76 -1.46
C ARG A 315 -12.43 -9.47 -2.85
N GLY A 316 -11.25 -8.94 -2.92
CA GLY A 316 -10.30 -9.27 -3.96
C GLY A 316 -9.93 -10.72 -3.70
N GLY A 317 -10.87 -11.61 -4.05
CA GLY A 317 -10.66 -13.02 -3.83
C GLY A 317 -9.66 -13.52 -4.84
N PHE A 318 -8.43 -13.64 -4.45
CA PHE A 318 -7.70 -14.82 -4.84
C PHE A 318 -8.35 -15.97 -4.07
N GLY A 319 -9.08 -16.78 -4.81
CA GLY A 319 -10.00 -17.76 -4.31
C GLY A 319 -9.42 -18.58 -3.16
N GLY A 320 -10.17 -18.66 -2.08
CA GLY A 320 -10.26 -19.87 -1.31
C GLY A 320 -10.69 -21.00 -2.27
N GLY A 321 -9.79 -21.43 -3.13
CA GLY A 321 -9.87 -22.67 -3.88
C GLY A 321 -9.71 -23.77 -2.87
N ARG A 322 -10.78 -24.55 -2.68
CA ARG A 322 -10.70 -25.88 -2.11
C ARG A 322 -9.46 -26.54 -2.69
N GLY A 323 -8.62 -27.10 -1.80
CA GLY A 323 -7.40 -27.79 -2.17
C GLY A 323 -7.61 -28.74 -3.36
N ARG A 324 -7.06 -28.37 -4.47
CA ARG A 324 -6.52 -29.21 -5.52
C ARG A 324 -5.17 -28.61 -5.84
N GLY A 325 -4.14 -29.39 -5.58
CA GLY A 325 -2.77 -29.06 -5.85
C GLY A 325 -2.52 -29.01 -7.36
N ASP A 326 -2.87 -27.87 -7.93
CA ASP A 326 -2.30 -27.41 -9.18
C ASP A 326 -2.22 -25.88 -9.04
N GLU A 327 -1.02 -25.41 -8.84
CA GLU A 327 -0.67 -23.98 -8.92
C GLU A 327 -1.04 -23.52 -10.33
N VAL A 328 -2.12 -22.74 -10.48
CA VAL A 328 -2.42 -22.05 -11.74
C VAL A 328 -1.35 -20.99 -11.90
N THR A 329 -0.26 -21.36 -12.53
CA THR A 329 0.84 -20.44 -12.82
C THR A 329 0.36 -19.38 -13.82
N ASN A 330 0.30 -18.13 -13.38
CA ASN A 330 0.01 -16.98 -14.24
C ASN A 330 1.29 -16.56 -15.00
N ARG A 331 1.74 -17.39 -15.92
CA ARG A 331 2.87 -17.05 -16.77
C ARG A 331 2.54 -15.82 -17.61
N ALA A 332 3.25 -14.73 -17.39
CA ALA A 332 3.02 -13.44 -18.04
C ALA A 332 3.78 -13.27 -19.37
N CYS A 333 4.55 -14.30 -19.77
CA CYS A 333 5.23 -14.26 -21.05
C CYS A 333 4.25 -14.48 -22.20
N PRO A 334 4.44 -13.77 -23.34
CA PRO A 334 3.67 -14.03 -24.54
C PRO A 334 3.85 -15.52 -24.94
N VAL A 335 2.75 -16.24 -25.05
CA VAL A 335 2.76 -17.50 -25.80
C VAL A 335 3.00 -17.06 -27.24
N GLU A 336 4.05 -17.52 -27.91
CA GLU A 336 4.18 -17.37 -29.35
C GLU A 336 2.95 -17.98 -30.00
N SER A 337 1.93 -17.14 -30.25
CA SER A 337 0.80 -17.54 -31.07
C SER A 337 1.28 -17.51 -32.51
N ALA A 338 1.33 -18.69 -33.12
CA ALA A 338 1.42 -18.82 -34.57
C ALA A 338 0.57 -17.74 -35.26
N SER A 339 1.23 -16.90 -36.04
CA SER A 339 0.72 -16.02 -37.09
C SER A 339 -0.79 -15.68 -37.09
N GLY A 340 -1.14 -14.57 -36.47
CA GLY A 340 -2.39 -13.83 -36.65
C GLY A 340 -2.14 -12.34 -36.40
N PRO A 341 -2.81 -11.39 -37.12
CA PRO A 341 -2.60 -9.99 -36.92
C PRO A 341 -2.91 -9.57 -35.47
N PRO A 342 -2.25 -8.51 -34.92
CA PRO A 342 -2.44 -8.10 -33.54
C PRO A 342 -3.88 -7.64 -33.32
N THR A 343 -4.67 -8.45 -32.65
CA THR A 343 -5.92 -7.98 -32.04
C THR A 343 -5.53 -7.04 -30.92
N GLN A 344 -6.02 -5.81 -30.99
CA GLN A 344 -5.88 -4.80 -29.94
C GLN A 344 -6.17 -5.45 -28.59
N GLY A 345 -5.16 -5.45 -27.71
CA GLY A 345 -5.23 -6.02 -26.37
C GLY A 345 -6.30 -5.30 -25.57
N GLY A 346 -7.49 -5.88 -25.57
CA GLY A 346 -8.48 -5.58 -24.56
C GLY A 346 -7.90 -6.02 -23.22
N GLY A 347 -7.57 -5.07 -22.34
CA GLY A 347 -7.33 -5.36 -20.93
C GLY A 347 -8.46 -6.24 -20.45
N ARG A 348 -8.14 -7.45 -20.04
CA ARG A 348 -9.13 -8.33 -19.42
C ARG A 348 -9.55 -7.66 -18.14
N GLY A 349 -10.75 -7.04 -18.25
CA GLY A 349 -11.35 -6.29 -17.20
C GLY A 349 -11.44 -7.11 -15.94
N ALA A 350 -11.06 -6.45 -14.86
CA ALA A 350 -11.38 -6.87 -13.51
C ALA A 350 -12.79 -7.48 -13.47
N GLY A 351 -12.88 -8.74 -13.03
CA GLY A 351 -13.98 -9.24 -12.26
C GLY A 351 -15.39 -9.20 -12.84
N ARG A 352 -15.63 -9.77 -14.02
CA ARG A 352 -17.01 -10.10 -14.46
C ARG A 352 -17.54 -11.45 -13.93
N GLY A 353 -17.03 -11.98 -12.83
CA GLY A 353 -17.37 -13.37 -12.44
C GLY A 353 -18.10 -13.59 -11.13
N ARG A 354 -18.03 -12.67 -10.15
CA ARG A 354 -18.62 -12.94 -8.82
C ARG A 354 -19.61 -11.87 -8.30
N GLY A 355 -19.65 -10.67 -8.87
CA GLY A 355 -20.64 -9.67 -8.52
C GLY A 355 -22.07 -10.02 -8.98
N ASN A 356 -22.20 -10.88 -9.97
CA ASN A 356 -23.49 -11.30 -10.55
C ASN A 356 -23.97 -12.67 -10.09
N ALA A 357 -23.25 -13.36 -9.21
CA ALA A 357 -23.71 -14.62 -8.65
C ALA A 357 -25.03 -14.41 -7.90
N GLY A 358 -26.10 -14.94 -8.44
CA GLY A 358 -27.47 -14.76 -7.96
C GLY A 358 -28.37 -13.89 -8.85
N LEU A 359 -27.84 -12.92 -9.60
CA LEU A 359 -28.65 -12.15 -10.57
C LEU A 359 -29.16 -13.03 -11.72
N ASP A 360 -28.34 -13.98 -12.17
CA ASP A 360 -28.71 -14.93 -13.23
C ASP A 360 -29.75 -15.96 -12.76
N ALA A 361 -29.97 -16.09 -11.45
CA ALA A 361 -30.99 -16.93 -10.86
C ALA A 361 -32.35 -16.22 -10.67
N LEU A 362 -32.40 -14.90 -10.87
CA LEU A 362 -33.65 -14.13 -10.82
C LEU A 362 -34.47 -14.36 -12.09
N SER A 363 -35.83 -14.32 -11.95
CA SER A 363 -36.68 -14.28 -13.14
C SER A 363 -36.43 -12.97 -13.93
N ALA A 364 -36.81 -12.96 -15.20
CA ALA A 364 -36.61 -11.78 -16.06
C ALA A 364 -37.30 -10.53 -15.48
N GLU A 365 -38.50 -10.67 -14.88
CA GLU A 365 -39.24 -9.58 -14.26
C GLU A 365 -38.53 -9.05 -13.01
N ARG A 366 -38.05 -9.96 -12.13
CA ARG A 366 -37.30 -9.55 -10.92
C ARG A 366 -35.98 -8.92 -11.25
N ARG A 367 -35.32 -9.39 -12.31
CA ARG A 367 -34.07 -8.78 -12.78
C ARG A 367 -34.30 -7.37 -13.31
N ALA A 368 -35.36 -7.16 -14.12
CA ALA A 368 -35.74 -5.83 -14.64
C ALA A 368 -36.06 -4.85 -13.48
N GLU A 369 -36.75 -5.34 -12.45
CA GLU A 369 -37.03 -4.52 -11.25
C GLU A 369 -35.77 -4.17 -10.49
N TYR A 370 -34.86 -5.12 -10.29
CA TYR A 370 -33.53 -4.88 -9.68
C TYR A 370 -32.74 -3.82 -10.44
N GLU A 371 -32.65 -3.95 -11.77
CA GLU A 371 -31.94 -3.01 -12.64
C GLU A 371 -32.55 -1.59 -12.60
N LYS A 372 -33.88 -1.50 -12.58
CA LYS A 372 -34.59 -0.21 -12.40
C LYS A 372 -34.22 0.44 -11.07
N ARG A 373 -34.32 -0.28 -9.97
CA ARG A 373 -34.02 0.26 -8.64
C ARG A 373 -32.51 0.55 -8.46
N LEU A 374 -31.64 -0.22 -9.10
CA LEU A 374 -30.22 0.10 -9.17
C LEU A 374 -29.97 1.44 -9.87
N ALA A 375 -30.68 1.69 -11.00
CA ALA A 375 -30.55 2.95 -11.70
C ALA A 375 -31.09 4.16 -10.86
N GLU A 376 -32.12 3.94 -10.03
CA GLU A 376 -32.60 4.96 -9.08
C GLU A 376 -31.54 5.27 -7.99
N ILE A 377 -30.84 4.23 -7.50
CA ILE A 377 -29.72 4.40 -6.56
C ILE A 377 -28.57 5.13 -7.25
N ASP A 378 -28.21 4.75 -8.48
CA ASP A 378 -27.14 5.38 -9.27
C ASP A 378 -27.39 6.86 -9.52
N ALA A 379 -28.66 7.22 -9.77
CA ALA A 379 -29.08 8.62 -9.96
C ALA A 379 -28.99 9.43 -8.65
N LYS A 380 -29.38 8.81 -7.52
CA LYS A 380 -29.40 9.48 -6.21
C LYS A 380 -28.03 9.52 -5.54
N PHE A 381 -27.27 8.48 -5.66
CA PHE A 381 -25.96 8.27 -5.10
C PHE A 381 -25.01 7.78 -6.21
N PRO A 382 -24.41 8.66 -7.01
CA PRO A 382 -23.55 8.26 -8.12
C PRO A 382 -22.38 7.39 -7.66
N PRO A 383 -21.94 6.41 -8.48
CA PRO A 383 -20.73 5.64 -8.20
C PRO A 383 -19.51 6.54 -8.07
N ALA A 384 -18.58 6.17 -7.17
CA ALA A 384 -17.37 6.96 -6.89
C ALA A 384 -16.45 7.18 -8.11
N GLY A 385 -16.66 6.45 -9.20
CA GLY A 385 -15.78 6.46 -10.36
C GLY A 385 -14.45 5.78 -10.09
N ARG A 386 -13.54 5.84 -11.06
CA ARG A 386 -12.21 5.24 -10.91
C ARG A 386 -11.33 6.04 -9.97
N ALA A 387 -10.53 5.35 -9.14
CA ALA A 387 -9.48 5.98 -8.37
C ALA A 387 -8.35 6.44 -9.30
N THR A 388 -7.82 7.63 -9.07
CA THR A 388 -6.78 8.26 -9.89
C THR A 388 -5.51 8.54 -9.07
N VAL A 389 -4.40 8.89 -9.72
CA VAL A 389 -3.20 9.40 -9.03
C VAL A 389 -3.53 10.59 -8.11
N LYS A 390 -4.49 11.45 -8.48
CA LYS A 390 -4.91 12.57 -7.62
C LYS A 390 -5.58 12.09 -6.34
N ASP A 391 -6.46 11.08 -6.45
CA ASP A 391 -7.10 10.47 -5.29
C ASP A 391 -6.05 9.78 -4.39
N PHE A 392 -5.09 9.08 -4.99
CA PHE A 392 -3.97 8.48 -4.27
C PHE A 392 -3.14 9.52 -3.49
N VAL A 393 -2.76 10.63 -4.13
CA VAL A 393 -1.98 11.69 -3.46
C VAL A 393 -2.82 12.42 -2.38
N ASN A 394 -4.16 12.39 -2.43
CA ASN A 394 -5.00 12.87 -1.31
C ASN A 394 -4.72 12.09 -0.02
N HIS A 395 -4.49 10.77 -0.10
CA HIS A 395 -4.11 9.95 1.06
C HIS A 395 -2.73 10.34 1.58
N ILE A 396 -1.78 10.63 0.71
CA ILE A 396 -0.45 11.15 1.09
C ILE A 396 -0.60 12.49 1.81
N ASP A 397 -1.36 13.45 1.24
CA ASP A 397 -1.58 14.76 1.84
C ASP A 397 -2.21 14.65 3.23
N TYR A 398 -3.22 13.80 3.37
CA TYR A 398 -3.88 13.57 4.66
C TYR A 398 -2.89 13.02 5.69
N ALA A 399 -2.17 11.96 5.35
CA ALA A 399 -1.18 11.34 6.23
C ALA A 399 -0.07 12.35 6.60
N VAL A 400 0.49 13.08 5.63
CA VAL A 400 1.51 14.11 5.88
C VAL A 400 0.99 15.20 6.82
N LYS A 401 -0.26 15.65 6.63
CA LYS A 401 -0.89 16.65 7.51
C LYS A 401 -1.05 16.12 8.94
N LEU A 402 -1.42 14.86 9.12
CA LEU A 402 -1.70 14.27 10.42
C LEU A 402 -0.42 13.88 11.18
N ILE A 403 0.48 13.18 10.51
CA ILE A 403 1.65 12.55 11.16
C ILE A 403 3.00 13.16 10.76
N GLY A 404 3.03 14.03 9.76
CA GLY A 404 4.26 14.67 9.27
C GLY A 404 4.93 13.94 8.13
N ILE A 405 5.72 14.67 7.37
CA ILE A 405 6.37 14.18 6.13
C ILE A 405 7.33 13.00 6.38
N ASP A 406 7.94 12.91 7.55
CA ASP A 406 8.95 11.90 7.89
C ASP A 406 8.37 10.50 8.15
N HIS A 407 7.04 10.38 8.21
CA HIS A 407 6.32 9.16 8.53
C HIS A 407 5.47 8.61 7.37
N VAL A 408 5.62 9.15 6.16
CA VAL A 408 4.81 8.79 4.99
C VAL A 408 5.69 8.38 3.83
N GLY A 409 5.27 7.37 3.08
CA GLY A 409 5.92 6.91 1.86
C GLY A 409 4.91 6.41 0.82
N ILE A 410 5.39 5.71 -0.18
CA ILE A 410 4.66 5.31 -1.39
C ILE A 410 4.76 3.81 -1.60
N SER A 411 3.63 3.18 -1.93
CA SER A 411 3.52 1.78 -2.31
C SER A 411 2.48 1.61 -3.41
N SER A 412 2.69 0.65 -4.32
CA SER A 412 1.76 0.41 -5.41
C SER A 412 0.82 -0.76 -5.18
N ASP A 413 1.29 -1.82 -4.55
CA ASP A 413 0.64 -3.14 -4.51
C ASP A 413 0.48 -3.74 -5.93
N PHE A 414 1.45 -3.46 -6.82
CA PHE A 414 1.42 -3.99 -8.18
C PHE A 414 1.54 -5.51 -8.20
N ASP A 415 0.85 -6.11 -9.17
CA ASP A 415 0.67 -7.56 -9.34
C ASP A 415 -0.08 -8.25 -8.17
N GLY A 416 -0.35 -7.55 -7.04
CA GLY A 416 -1.22 -7.97 -5.95
C GLY A 416 -2.67 -7.46 -6.05
N GLY A 417 -2.92 -6.57 -7.01
CA GLY A 417 -4.25 -5.98 -7.27
C GLY A 417 -4.23 -4.45 -7.25
N GLY A 418 -3.08 -3.85 -6.99
CA GLY A 418 -2.86 -2.42 -7.00
C GLY A 418 -2.95 -1.80 -8.39
N GLY A 419 -2.90 -0.48 -8.40
CA GLY A 419 -3.02 0.37 -9.57
C GLY A 419 -4.21 1.31 -9.50
N VAL A 420 -3.97 2.54 -9.90
CA VAL A 420 -4.97 3.61 -10.06
C VAL A 420 -4.81 4.23 -11.43
N GLU A 421 -5.84 4.92 -11.93
CA GLU A 421 -5.77 5.59 -13.21
C GLU A 421 -4.63 6.61 -13.23
N GLY A 422 -3.70 6.44 -14.18
CA GLY A 422 -2.47 7.21 -14.30
C GLY A 422 -1.27 6.61 -13.54
N TRP A 423 -1.43 5.50 -12.80
CA TRP A 423 -0.35 4.72 -12.22
C TRP A 423 -0.76 3.25 -12.09
N ASN A 424 -0.73 2.55 -13.25
CA ASN A 424 -1.15 1.15 -13.37
C ASN A 424 0.04 0.18 -13.52
N SER A 425 1.25 0.70 -13.60
CA SER A 425 2.47 -0.10 -13.66
C SER A 425 3.69 0.74 -13.28
N ALA A 426 4.81 0.07 -13.05
CA ALA A 426 6.08 0.73 -12.77
C ALA A 426 6.49 1.75 -13.86
N ALA A 427 6.03 1.58 -15.10
CA ALA A 427 6.31 2.51 -16.21
C ALA A 427 5.67 3.90 -16.02
N GLU A 428 4.65 4.02 -15.18
CA GLU A 428 3.90 5.26 -14.98
C GLU A 428 4.27 6.00 -13.68
N ALA A 429 5.34 5.58 -12.99
CA ALA A 429 5.75 6.16 -11.69
C ALA A 429 6.02 7.68 -11.75
N PHE A 430 6.42 8.19 -12.92
CA PHE A 430 6.58 9.64 -13.13
C PHE A 430 5.31 10.44 -12.81
N ASN A 431 4.12 9.89 -13.07
CA ASN A 431 2.86 10.60 -12.84
C ASN A 431 2.62 10.91 -11.35
N VAL A 432 3.08 10.05 -10.46
CA VAL A 432 3.04 10.30 -9.00
C VAL A 432 3.95 11.47 -8.64
N THR A 433 5.19 11.47 -9.12
CA THR A 433 6.10 12.60 -8.90
C THR A 433 5.54 13.90 -9.46
N GLN A 434 4.96 13.87 -10.65
CA GLN A 434 4.35 15.04 -11.28
C GLN A 434 3.20 15.60 -10.42
N GLU A 435 2.34 14.76 -9.88
CA GLU A 435 1.25 15.19 -9.01
C GLU A 435 1.77 15.77 -7.69
N LEU A 436 2.79 15.18 -7.07
CA LEU A 436 3.44 15.73 -5.87
C LEU A 436 4.03 17.13 -6.14
N VAL A 437 4.72 17.31 -7.28
CA VAL A 437 5.23 18.64 -7.67
C VAL A 437 4.09 19.63 -7.90
N ARG A 438 2.98 19.22 -8.51
CA ARG A 438 1.78 20.06 -8.69
C ARG A 438 1.22 20.53 -7.35
N ARG A 439 1.26 19.69 -6.31
CA ARG A 439 0.82 20.04 -4.94
C ARG A 439 1.83 20.84 -4.14
N GLY A 440 3.00 21.15 -4.73
CA GLY A 440 4.00 22.03 -4.11
C GLY A 440 5.00 21.30 -3.21
N TYR A 441 5.05 19.98 -3.23
CA TYR A 441 6.11 19.23 -2.52
C TYR A 441 7.48 19.61 -3.08
N THR A 442 8.44 19.82 -2.17
CA THR A 442 9.83 20.06 -2.52
C THR A 442 10.54 18.79 -2.97
N GLU A 443 11.67 18.92 -3.66
CA GLU A 443 12.50 17.75 -4.04
C GLU A 443 12.90 16.89 -2.83
N GLU A 444 13.27 17.54 -1.71
CA GLU A 444 13.59 16.84 -0.46
C GLU A 444 12.39 16.02 0.06
N GLN A 445 11.20 16.63 0.09
CA GLN A 445 9.98 15.96 0.53
C GLN A 445 9.62 14.80 -0.39
N ILE A 446 9.75 14.96 -1.70
CA ILE A 446 9.51 13.89 -2.69
C ILE A 446 10.52 12.76 -2.51
N GLY A 447 11.78 13.06 -2.24
CA GLY A 447 12.80 12.07 -1.91
C GLY A 447 12.48 11.29 -0.63
N LYS A 448 11.97 11.97 0.42
CA LYS A 448 11.49 11.32 1.66
C LYS A 448 10.33 10.38 1.38
N LEU A 449 9.33 10.81 0.61
CA LEU A 449 8.14 9.99 0.26
C LEU A 449 8.51 8.76 -0.56
N TRP A 450 9.37 8.90 -1.57
CA TRP A 450 9.73 7.77 -2.43
C TRP A 450 10.62 6.73 -1.74
N SER A 451 11.58 7.14 -0.92
CA SER A 451 12.52 6.19 -0.35
C SER A 451 13.08 6.57 1.03
N GLY A 452 13.34 7.86 1.24
CA GLY A 452 14.13 8.32 2.38
C GLY A 452 13.58 7.87 3.72
N ASN A 453 12.26 7.94 3.90
CA ASN A 453 11.61 7.58 5.16
C ASN A 453 11.68 6.08 5.44
N LEU A 454 11.49 5.23 4.42
CA LEU A 454 11.63 3.78 4.60
C LEU A 454 13.07 3.37 4.88
N LEU A 455 14.04 3.92 4.13
CA LEU A 455 15.45 3.61 4.34
C LEU A 455 15.93 4.05 5.74
N ARG A 456 15.43 5.18 6.26
CA ARG A 456 15.65 5.60 7.65
C ARG A 456 15.12 4.56 8.63
N VAL A 457 13.84 4.19 8.51
CA VAL A 457 13.20 3.20 9.41
C VAL A 457 13.95 1.86 9.36
N TRP A 458 14.29 1.39 8.17
CA TRP A 458 15.06 0.15 8.01
C TRP A 458 16.42 0.23 8.72
N GLY A 459 17.16 1.34 8.57
CA GLY A 459 18.42 1.55 9.28
C GLY A 459 18.26 1.58 10.80
N GLU A 460 17.23 2.25 11.31
CA GLU A 460 16.92 2.28 12.75
C GLU A 460 16.57 0.87 13.29
N VAL A 461 15.87 0.05 12.51
CA VAL A 461 15.57 -1.36 12.87
C VAL A 461 16.85 -2.18 12.97
N GLU A 462 17.80 -2.00 12.05
CA GLU A 462 19.12 -2.65 12.12
C GLU A 462 19.92 -2.21 13.36
N GLU A 463 19.90 -0.92 13.70
CA GLU A 463 20.57 -0.40 14.90
C GLU A 463 20.00 -1.00 16.18
N VAL A 464 18.66 -1.09 16.29
CA VAL A 464 17.99 -1.73 17.42
C VAL A 464 18.38 -3.20 17.52
N SER A 465 18.40 -3.92 16.40
CA SER A 465 18.86 -5.32 16.37
C SER A 465 20.28 -5.49 16.91
N GLN A 466 21.20 -4.61 16.49
CA GLN A 466 22.57 -4.65 16.98
C GLN A 466 22.67 -4.43 18.51
N LYS A 467 21.87 -3.52 19.07
CA LYS A 467 21.78 -3.28 20.53
C LYS A 467 21.26 -4.51 21.26
N LEU A 468 20.14 -5.08 20.81
CA LEU A 468 19.52 -6.26 21.41
C LEU A 468 20.42 -7.51 21.38
N ARG A 469 21.24 -7.66 20.34
CA ARG A 469 22.20 -8.78 20.25
C ARG A 469 23.39 -8.60 21.20
N LYS A 470 23.81 -7.36 21.49
CA LYS A 470 24.89 -7.06 22.46
C LYS A 470 24.46 -7.30 23.89
N GLU A 471 23.21 -6.96 24.24
CA GLU A 471 22.65 -7.14 25.59
C GLU A 471 22.47 -8.61 25.99
N ARG A 472 22.44 -9.54 25.05
CA ARG A 472 22.30 -10.99 25.28
C ARG A 472 23.63 -11.74 25.34
N ARG A 473 24.75 -11.06 25.07
CA ARG A 473 26.13 -11.58 25.22
C ARG A 473 26.71 -11.23 26.59
#